data_5f2f53731c7817c81ef680e4eb6a1686
#
_entry.id   5f2f53731c7817c81ef680e4eb6a1686
#
_cell.length_a   1.000
_cell.length_b   1.000
_cell.length_c   1.000
_cell.angle_alpha   90.00
_cell.angle_beta   90.00
_cell.angle_gamma   90.00
#
_symmetry.space_group_name_H-M   'P 1'
#
loop_
_entity.id
_entity.type
_entity.pdbx_description
1 polymer ?
#
loop_
_entity_poly.entity_id
_entity_poly.type
_entity_poly.pdbx_seq_one_letter_code
_entity_poly.pdbx_strand_id
1 'polypeptide(L)'
;MRHLMNPLDFSVEELDRLFDLANRIEANPAKYAHACDGKKLATCFYEPSTRTRLSFEAAMLNLGGQVLGFSDAASSSAAKGESVSDTIRIVSCYADICAMRHPKEGAPMVAAERSGIPVINAGDGGHQHPTQTLTDLLTIRSLKGRLGGFTIGLCGDLKFGRTVHSLINALIRYNDIRFIFISPEELKVPDYITDMLTEKNIPYEEVIRLEDCMSELDLLYMTRVQKERFFNEEDYVRLKDFYILDKTKLSAAREDMLILHPLPRVNEISVEVDDDPRAVYFKQAQYGVYIRMALIMTLLEVV
;
A
#
# COMPACT_ATOMS: atom_id res chain seq x y z
N MET A 1 -22.19 9.85 -1.58
CA MET A 1 -21.38 8.68 -1.99
C MET A 1 -19.93 8.96 -1.64
N ARG A 2 -19.25 7.99 -1.09
CA ARG A 2 -17.86 8.13 -0.61
C ARG A 2 -16.90 7.36 -1.53
N HIS A 3 -15.69 7.90 -1.72
CA HIS A 3 -14.61 7.29 -2.50
C HIS A 3 -13.37 7.13 -1.61
N LEU A 4 -12.35 6.40 -2.08
CA LEU A 4 -11.02 6.38 -1.49
C LEU A 4 -10.00 6.82 -2.55
N MET A 5 -9.55 8.06 -2.48
CA MET A 5 -8.54 8.63 -3.38
C MET A 5 -7.18 8.74 -2.71
N ASN A 6 -7.17 9.04 -1.40
CA ASN A 6 -5.99 9.27 -0.59
C ASN A 6 -6.12 8.51 0.75
N PRO A 7 -5.03 8.01 1.35
CA PRO A 7 -5.08 7.42 2.70
C PRO A 7 -5.68 8.33 3.77
N LEU A 8 -5.63 9.65 3.56
CA LEU A 8 -6.14 10.65 4.49
C LEU A 8 -7.63 10.95 4.33
N ASP A 9 -8.33 10.34 3.38
CA ASP A 9 -9.78 10.50 3.18
C ASP A 9 -10.62 9.92 4.33
N PHE A 10 -9.99 9.10 5.17
CA PHE A 10 -10.59 8.57 6.40
C PHE A 10 -9.95 9.23 7.63
N SER A 11 -10.76 9.59 8.62
CA SER A 11 -10.25 10.03 9.93
C SER A 11 -9.55 8.86 10.65
N VAL A 12 -8.81 9.14 11.72
CA VAL A 12 -8.16 8.09 12.54
C VAL A 12 -9.22 7.15 13.10
N GLU A 13 -10.33 7.69 13.61
CA GLU A 13 -11.44 6.91 14.19
C GLU A 13 -12.13 6.04 13.12
N GLU A 14 -12.21 6.52 11.88
CA GLU A 14 -12.75 5.74 10.76
C GLU A 14 -11.80 4.63 10.36
N LEU A 15 -10.48 4.91 10.32
CA LEU A 15 -9.46 3.87 10.10
C LEU A 15 -9.51 2.81 11.20
N ASP A 16 -9.68 3.20 12.46
CA ASP A 16 -9.80 2.26 13.56
C ASP A 16 -10.99 1.32 13.39
N ARG A 17 -12.17 1.87 13.03
CA ARG A 17 -13.35 1.04 12.70
C ARG A 17 -13.11 0.10 11.52
N LEU A 18 -12.40 0.58 10.48
CA LEU A 18 -12.07 -0.20 9.30
C LEU A 18 -11.12 -1.35 9.65
N PHE A 19 -10.10 -1.09 10.46
CA PHE A 19 -9.16 -2.12 10.92
C PHE A 19 -9.83 -3.13 11.85
N ASP A 20 -10.73 -2.68 12.75
CA ASP A 20 -11.50 -3.59 13.60
C ASP A 20 -12.41 -4.49 12.77
N LEU A 21 -13.02 -3.97 11.71
CA LEU A 21 -13.80 -4.77 10.77
C LEU A 21 -12.92 -5.80 10.06
N ALA A 22 -11.75 -5.38 9.54
CA ALA A 22 -10.81 -6.27 8.87
C ALA A 22 -10.33 -7.41 9.79
N ASN A 23 -10.03 -7.10 11.07
CA ASN A 23 -9.63 -8.11 12.05
C ASN A 23 -10.80 -9.06 12.41
N ARG A 24 -12.04 -8.57 12.46
CA ARG A 24 -13.21 -9.44 12.63
C ARG A 24 -13.45 -10.35 11.41
N ILE A 25 -13.16 -9.87 10.20
CA ILE A 25 -13.23 -10.67 8.99
C ILE A 25 -12.15 -11.76 9.03
N GLU A 26 -10.90 -11.41 9.39
CA GLU A 26 -9.82 -12.38 9.56
C GLU A 26 -10.19 -13.48 10.56
N ALA A 27 -10.76 -13.11 11.71
CA ALA A 27 -11.13 -14.03 12.77
C ALA A 27 -12.29 -14.98 12.39
N ASN A 28 -13.20 -14.55 11.55
CA ASN A 28 -14.35 -15.35 11.13
C ASN A 28 -14.80 -14.98 9.70
N PRO A 29 -14.06 -15.40 8.65
CA PRO A 29 -14.38 -15.06 7.25
C PRO A 29 -15.76 -15.58 6.82
N ALA A 30 -16.17 -16.74 7.30
CA ALA A 30 -17.45 -17.37 6.92
C ALA A 30 -18.68 -16.48 7.26
N LYS A 31 -18.58 -15.68 8.33
CA LYS A 31 -19.64 -14.73 8.72
C LYS A 31 -19.92 -13.68 7.63
N TYR A 32 -18.92 -13.36 6.83
CA TYR A 32 -18.97 -12.29 5.83
C TYR A 32 -19.08 -12.79 4.39
N ALA A 33 -19.14 -14.13 4.19
CA ALA A 33 -19.13 -14.77 2.87
C ALA A 33 -20.32 -14.40 1.96
N HIS A 34 -21.36 -13.77 2.51
CA HIS A 34 -22.57 -13.34 1.81
C HIS A 34 -22.84 -11.83 1.96
N ALA A 35 -21.87 -11.06 2.48
CA ALA A 35 -22.07 -9.62 2.74
C ALA A 35 -22.29 -8.79 1.47
N CYS A 36 -21.77 -9.25 0.34
CA CYS A 36 -21.89 -8.59 -0.96
C CYS A 36 -22.64 -9.45 -2.01
N ASP A 37 -23.56 -10.32 -1.58
CA ASP A 37 -24.37 -11.10 -2.52
C ASP A 37 -25.10 -10.18 -3.50
N GLY A 38 -25.02 -10.49 -4.80
CA GLY A 38 -25.59 -9.69 -5.89
C GLY A 38 -24.83 -8.42 -6.25
N LYS A 39 -23.79 -8.03 -5.51
CA LYS A 39 -22.94 -6.88 -5.80
C LYS A 39 -21.82 -7.21 -6.76
N LYS A 40 -21.38 -6.21 -7.54
CA LYS A 40 -20.31 -6.35 -8.54
C LYS A 40 -19.22 -5.31 -8.31
N LEU A 41 -17.97 -5.78 -8.25
CA LEU A 41 -16.77 -4.95 -8.28
C LEU A 41 -16.25 -4.87 -9.73
N ALA A 42 -16.03 -3.66 -10.23
CA ALA A 42 -15.25 -3.44 -11.44
C ALA A 42 -13.78 -3.24 -11.11
N THR A 43 -12.87 -4.02 -11.71
CA THR A 43 -11.41 -3.81 -11.65
C THR A 43 -10.94 -3.17 -12.96
N CYS A 44 -10.79 -1.83 -12.96
CA CYS A 44 -10.37 -1.05 -14.13
C CYS A 44 -8.88 -0.75 -14.05
N PHE A 45 -8.04 -1.66 -14.55
CA PHE A 45 -6.59 -1.56 -14.48
C PHE A 45 -6.01 -1.16 -15.84
N TYR A 46 -5.57 0.10 -15.95
CA TYR A 46 -4.97 0.64 -17.19
C TYR A 46 -3.47 0.35 -17.30
N GLU A 47 -2.87 -0.17 -16.24
CA GLU A 47 -1.50 -0.70 -16.21
C GLU A 47 -1.46 -2.04 -15.46
N PRO A 48 -0.55 -2.96 -15.81
CA PRO A 48 -0.46 -4.26 -15.16
C PRO A 48 -0.20 -4.16 -13.66
N SER A 49 -0.97 -4.89 -12.88
CA SER A 49 -0.77 -5.02 -11.42
C SER A 49 -1.39 -6.32 -10.90
N THR A 50 -0.62 -7.39 -10.93
CA THR A 50 -1.10 -8.72 -10.57
C THR A 50 -1.64 -8.79 -9.13
N ARG A 51 -0.82 -8.40 -8.14
CA ARG A 51 -1.19 -8.51 -6.71
C ARG A 51 -2.37 -7.65 -6.33
N THR A 52 -2.36 -6.36 -6.71
CA THR A 52 -3.43 -5.43 -6.34
C THR A 52 -4.75 -5.88 -6.94
N ARG A 53 -4.76 -6.26 -8.22
CA ARG A 53 -5.96 -6.74 -8.92
C ARG A 53 -6.50 -8.00 -8.27
N LEU A 54 -5.68 -9.05 -8.16
CA LEU A 54 -6.09 -10.33 -7.57
C LEU A 54 -6.57 -10.17 -6.12
N SER A 55 -5.96 -9.27 -5.35
CA SER A 55 -6.37 -9.00 -3.97
C SER A 55 -7.75 -8.34 -3.89
N PHE A 56 -8.08 -7.40 -4.81
CA PHE A 56 -9.43 -6.83 -4.90
C PHE A 56 -10.46 -7.85 -5.35
N GLU A 57 -10.13 -8.65 -6.36
CA GLU A 57 -11.01 -9.70 -6.87
C GLU A 57 -11.26 -10.75 -5.80
N ALA A 58 -10.21 -11.24 -5.12
CA ALA A 58 -10.36 -12.16 -4.00
C ALA A 58 -11.20 -11.56 -2.86
N ALA A 59 -10.99 -10.28 -2.53
CA ALA A 59 -11.78 -9.62 -1.49
C ALA A 59 -13.27 -9.62 -1.81
N MET A 60 -13.65 -9.27 -3.05
CA MET A 60 -15.05 -9.25 -3.47
C MET A 60 -15.66 -10.65 -3.53
N LEU A 61 -14.91 -11.62 -4.06
CA LEU A 61 -15.36 -13.03 -4.14
C LEU A 61 -15.55 -13.64 -2.75
N ASN A 62 -14.65 -13.34 -1.80
CA ASN A 62 -14.76 -13.79 -0.41
C ASN A 62 -15.98 -13.17 0.32
N LEU A 63 -16.52 -12.08 -0.18
CA LEU A 63 -17.75 -11.44 0.32
C LEU A 63 -19.02 -11.94 -0.38
N GLY A 64 -18.92 -12.91 -1.31
CA GLY A 64 -20.08 -13.42 -2.09
C GLY A 64 -20.44 -12.59 -3.31
N GLY A 65 -19.68 -11.53 -3.60
CA GLY A 65 -19.92 -10.68 -4.76
C GLY A 65 -19.30 -11.24 -6.05
N GLN A 66 -19.41 -10.48 -7.11
CA GLN A 66 -18.91 -10.81 -8.45
C GLN A 66 -17.89 -9.78 -8.91
N VAL A 67 -17.05 -10.15 -9.89
CA VAL A 67 -16.04 -9.26 -10.45
C VAL A 67 -16.14 -9.20 -11.97
N LEU A 68 -15.88 -8.00 -12.51
CA LEU A 68 -15.74 -7.74 -13.94
C LEU A 68 -14.61 -6.69 -14.12
N GLY A 69 -14.06 -6.56 -15.32
CA GLY A 69 -13.04 -5.53 -15.54
C GLY A 69 -12.03 -5.90 -16.62
N PHE A 70 -10.95 -5.14 -16.65
CA PHE A 70 -9.83 -5.32 -17.57
C PHE A 70 -8.48 -5.13 -16.86
N SER A 71 -7.41 -5.68 -17.43
CA SER A 71 -6.08 -5.76 -16.81
C SER A 71 -5.02 -4.81 -17.38
N ASP A 72 -5.33 -4.19 -18.51
CA ASP A 72 -4.49 -3.19 -19.18
C ASP A 72 -5.33 -2.31 -20.13
N ALA A 73 -4.77 -1.14 -20.52
CA ALA A 73 -5.45 -0.21 -21.41
C ALA A 73 -5.68 -0.80 -22.81
N ALA A 74 -4.79 -1.67 -23.30
CA ALA A 74 -4.88 -2.24 -24.65
C ALA A 74 -6.06 -3.22 -24.79
N SER A 75 -6.48 -3.84 -23.68
CA SER A 75 -7.64 -4.74 -23.63
C SER A 75 -8.98 -4.02 -23.37
N SER A 76 -8.98 -2.68 -23.37
CA SER A 76 -10.15 -1.85 -23.07
C SER A 76 -10.46 -0.83 -24.18
N SER A 77 -11.60 -0.12 -24.06
CA SER A 77 -11.97 0.97 -24.96
C SER A 77 -10.99 2.16 -24.92
N ALA A 78 -10.13 2.24 -23.91
CA ALA A 78 -9.05 3.24 -23.83
C ALA A 78 -8.10 3.13 -25.05
N ALA A 79 -7.89 1.91 -25.58
CA ALA A 79 -7.11 1.70 -26.80
C ALA A 79 -7.70 2.41 -28.03
N LYS A 80 -9.01 2.75 -28.00
CA LYS A 80 -9.72 3.50 -29.03
C LYS A 80 -9.84 4.99 -28.72
N GLY A 81 -9.23 5.46 -27.61
CA GLY A 81 -9.26 6.86 -27.17
C GLY A 81 -10.43 7.23 -26.24
N GLU A 82 -11.14 6.24 -25.66
CA GLU A 82 -12.19 6.51 -24.67
C GLU A 82 -11.57 7.17 -23.43
N SER A 83 -12.23 8.23 -22.96
CA SER A 83 -11.77 8.96 -21.77
C SER A 83 -12.08 8.20 -20.48
N VAL A 84 -11.29 8.45 -19.41
CA VAL A 84 -11.56 7.91 -18.06
C VAL A 84 -12.98 8.30 -17.59
N SER A 85 -13.41 9.52 -17.92
CA SER A 85 -14.75 10.02 -17.56
C SER A 85 -15.89 9.23 -18.23
N ASP A 86 -15.72 8.82 -19.48
CA ASP A 86 -16.72 8.03 -20.18
C ASP A 86 -16.67 6.58 -19.72
N THR A 87 -15.46 6.01 -19.60
CA THR A 87 -15.30 4.65 -19.08
C THR A 87 -15.99 4.48 -17.73
N ILE A 88 -15.77 5.40 -16.76
CA ILE A 88 -16.37 5.23 -15.43
C ILE A 88 -17.90 5.37 -15.45
N ARG A 89 -18.47 6.21 -16.32
CA ARG A 89 -19.93 6.31 -16.49
C ARG A 89 -20.54 5.01 -17.00
N ILE A 90 -19.86 4.40 -17.98
CA ILE A 90 -20.28 3.09 -18.52
C ILE A 90 -20.14 2.00 -17.45
N VAL A 91 -19.00 1.95 -16.75
CA VAL A 91 -18.76 1.01 -15.65
C VAL A 91 -19.82 1.16 -14.54
N SER A 92 -20.24 2.39 -14.24
CA SER A 92 -21.31 2.66 -13.27
C SER A 92 -22.68 2.07 -13.66
N CYS A 93 -22.89 1.73 -14.93
CA CYS A 93 -24.08 1.00 -15.38
C CYS A 93 -24.01 -0.51 -15.10
N TYR A 94 -22.81 -1.06 -14.84
CA TYR A 94 -22.57 -2.49 -14.79
C TYR A 94 -22.15 -3.00 -13.42
N ALA A 95 -21.58 -2.13 -12.57
CA ALA A 95 -21.01 -2.47 -11.28
C ALA A 95 -21.54 -1.57 -10.16
N ASP A 96 -21.35 -2.00 -8.92
CA ASP A 96 -21.74 -1.28 -7.70
C ASP A 96 -20.57 -0.52 -7.08
N ILE A 97 -19.32 -0.89 -7.39
CA ILE A 97 -18.08 -0.28 -6.89
C ILE A 97 -16.97 -0.50 -7.92
N CYS A 98 -16.01 0.43 -8.01
CA CYS A 98 -14.88 0.35 -8.93
C CYS A 98 -13.55 0.50 -8.20
N ALA A 99 -12.61 -0.43 -8.45
CA ALA A 99 -11.19 -0.26 -8.12
C ALA A 99 -10.45 0.12 -9.41
N MET A 100 -9.89 1.34 -9.44
CA MET A 100 -9.22 1.87 -10.62
C MET A 100 -7.72 2.02 -10.36
N ARG A 101 -6.91 1.49 -11.27
CA ARG A 101 -5.46 1.71 -11.33
C ARG A 101 -5.08 2.35 -12.66
N HIS A 102 -4.32 3.45 -12.62
CA HIS A 102 -4.01 4.22 -13.82
C HIS A 102 -2.56 4.74 -13.79
N PRO A 103 -1.84 4.77 -14.95
CA PRO A 103 -0.48 5.33 -15.01
C PRO A 103 -0.42 6.86 -14.84
N LYS A 104 -1.52 7.58 -15.13
CA LYS A 104 -1.59 9.04 -14.94
C LYS A 104 -2.09 9.39 -13.56
N GLU A 105 -1.36 10.26 -12.89
CA GLU A 105 -1.72 10.84 -11.60
C GLU A 105 -3.07 11.57 -11.67
N GLY A 106 -3.89 11.41 -10.62
CA GLY A 106 -5.21 12.03 -10.53
C GLY A 106 -6.31 11.39 -11.39
N ALA A 107 -6.02 10.41 -12.25
CA ALA A 107 -7.06 9.79 -13.08
C ALA A 107 -8.19 9.13 -12.26
N PRO A 108 -7.93 8.42 -11.14
CA PRO A 108 -9.01 7.92 -10.27
C PRO A 108 -9.86 9.03 -9.65
N MET A 109 -9.30 10.22 -9.40
CA MET A 109 -10.06 11.38 -8.90
C MET A 109 -11.02 11.89 -9.96
N VAL A 110 -10.56 12.04 -11.21
CA VAL A 110 -11.44 12.38 -12.34
C VAL A 110 -12.56 11.35 -12.52
N ALA A 111 -12.25 10.06 -12.33
CA ALA A 111 -13.26 9.02 -12.35
C ALA A 111 -14.27 9.21 -11.20
N ALA A 112 -13.82 9.45 -9.97
CA ALA A 112 -14.68 9.65 -8.81
C ALA A 112 -15.67 10.82 -9.00
N GLU A 113 -15.22 11.94 -9.58
CA GLU A 113 -16.07 13.11 -9.89
C GLU A 113 -17.20 12.80 -10.89
N ARG A 114 -17.04 11.80 -11.74
CA ARG A 114 -17.98 11.46 -12.82
C ARG A 114 -18.72 10.15 -12.58
N SER A 115 -18.38 9.45 -11.51
CA SER A 115 -18.91 8.14 -11.19
C SER A 115 -20.30 8.20 -10.54
N GLY A 116 -21.16 7.25 -10.88
CA GLY A 116 -22.39 6.95 -10.15
C GLY A 116 -22.22 5.90 -9.04
N ILE A 117 -21.02 5.38 -8.83
CA ILE A 117 -20.66 4.34 -7.86
C ILE A 117 -19.40 4.71 -7.08
N PRO A 118 -19.12 4.15 -5.89
CA PRO A 118 -17.88 4.34 -5.19
C PRO A 118 -16.66 3.96 -6.05
N VAL A 119 -15.61 4.79 -6.01
CA VAL A 119 -14.32 4.55 -6.68
C VAL A 119 -13.22 4.44 -5.65
N ILE A 120 -12.37 3.43 -5.82
CA ILE A 120 -11.17 3.19 -5.03
C ILE A 120 -9.96 3.42 -5.92
N ASN A 121 -9.06 4.32 -5.51
CA ASN A 121 -7.75 4.46 -6.12
C ASN A 121 -6.88 3.24 -5.76
N ALA A 122 -6.65 2.36 -6.74
CA ALA A 122 -5.79 1.18 -6.62
C ALA A 122 -4.33 1.45 -7.04
N GLY A 123 -3.96 2.73 -7.18
CA GLY A 123 -2.65 3.26 -7.56
C GLY A 123 -2.72 4.15 -8.80
N ASP A 124 -2.17 5.37 -8.70
CA ASP A 124 -2.13 6.35 -9.79
C ASP A 124 -0.71 6.86 -10.03
N GLY A 125 -0.03 6.30 -11.02
CA GLY A 125 1.30 6.70 -11.43
C GLY A 125 2.33 6.65 -10.30
N GLY A 126 3.03 7.75 -10.09
CA GLY A 126 3.99 7.97 -8.99
C GLY A 126 3.36 8.56 -7.72
N HIS A 127 2.08 8.94 -7.75
CA HIS A 127 1.45 9.78 -6.75
C HIS A 127 0.99 9.01 -5.51
N GLN A 128 -0.06 8.18 -5.60
CA GLN A 128 -0.68 7.55 -4.43
C GLN A 128 -0.91 6.04 -4.60
N HIS A 129 -0.89 5.33 -3.48
CA HIS A 129 -1.36 3.94 -3.41
C HIS A 129 -2.12 3.71 -2.09
N PRO A 130 -3.30 4.34 -1.90
CA PRO A 130 -3.97 4.39 -0.61
C PRO A 130 -4.25 3.02 -0.02
N THR A 131 -4.61 2.03 -0.85
CA THR A 131 -4.90 0.69 -0.34
C THR A 131 -3.65 -0.09 0.08
N GLN A 132 -2.45 0.27 -0.39
CA GLN A 132 -1.22 -0.26 0.17
C GLN A 132 -0.97 0.32 1.56
N THR A 133 -1.14 1.62 1.72
CA THR A 133 -1.02 2.27 3.04
C THR A 133 -1.99 1.67 4.06
N LEU A 134 -3.25 1.44 3.69
CA LEU A 134 -4.20 0.75 4.57
C LEU A 134 -3.76 -0.68 4.93
N THR A 135 -3.17 -1.40 3.98
CA THR A 135 -2.60 -2.73 4.21
C THR A 135 -1.45 -2.69 5.22
N ASP A 136 -0.54 -1.72 5.05
CA ASP A 136 0.62 -1.53 5.91
C ASP A 136 0.19 -1.18 7.35
N LEU A 137 -0.73 -0.20 7.49
CA LEU A 137 -1.27 0.19 8.78
C LEU A 137 -2.01 -0.96 9.50
N LEU A 138 -2.86 -1.70 8.77
CA LEU A 138 -3.53 -2.87 9.34
C LEU A 138 -2.52 -3.91 9.83
N THR A 139 -1.48 -4.19 9.04
CA THR A 139 -0.42 -5.14 9.39
C THR A 139 0.29 -4.73 10.66
N ILE A 140 0.71 -3.47 10.74
CA ILE A 140 1.39 -2.91 11.93
C ILE A 140 0.45 -3.01 13.14
N ARG A 141 -0.80 -2.52 13.02
CA ARG A 141 -1.77 -2.54 14.12
C ARG A 141 -2.07 -3.96 14.60
N SER A 142 -2.27 -4.90 13.69
CA SER A 142 -2.64 -6.28 14.06
C SER A 142 -1.49 -7.04 14.71
N LEU A 143 -0.23 -6.75 14.32
CA LEU A 143 0.93 -7.48 14.82
C LEU A 143 1.65 -6.78 15.98
N LYS A 144 1.66 -5.44 16.03
CA LYS A 144 2.21 -4.65 17.15
C LYS A 144 1.17 -4.20 18.17
N GLY A 145 -0.13 -4.31 17.85
CA GLY A 145 -1.23 -3.86 18.71
C GLY A 145 -1.41 -2.34 18.77
N ARG A 146 -0.60 -1.56 18.03
CA ARG A 146 -0.59 -0.10 18.06
C ARG A 146 -0.08 0.50 16.76
N LEU A 147 -0.39 1.78 16.49
CA LEU A 147 0.10 2.56 15.35
C LEU A 147 0.99 3.75 15.78
N GLY A 148 1.45 3.76 17.01
CA GLY A 148 2.36 4.76 17.57
C GLY A 148 3.29 4.16 18.62
N GLY A 149 4.21 4.98 19.18
CA GLY A 149 5.15 4.54 20.20
C GLY A 149 6.20 3.56 19.69
N PHE A 150 6.71 3.73 18.46
CA PHE A 150 7.71 2.85 17.86
C PHE A 150 8.68 3.61 16.94
N THR A 151 9.84 2.99 16.70
CA THR A 151 10.81 3.42 15.69
C THR A 151 10.64 2.59 14.42
N ILE A 152 10.43 3.27 13.28
CA ILE A 152 10.33 2.65 11.96
C ILE A 152 11.51 3.02 11.07
N GLY A 153 12.24 2.01 10.58
CA GLY A 153 13.23 2.14 9.52
C GLY A 153 12.57 2.00 8.15
N LEU A 154 12.78 2.97 7.28
CA LEU A 154 12.35 2.94 5.89
C LEU A 154 13.60 2.80 5.03
N CYS A 155 13.75 1.68 4.32
CA CYS A 155 15.01 1.31 3.67
C CYS A 155 14.85 1.09 2.17
N GLY A 156 15.73 1.69 1.37
CA GLY A 156 15.83 1.49 -0.07
C GLY A 156 15.60 2.75 -0.90
N ASP A 157 14.69 2.70 -1.86
CA ASP A 157 14.34 3.86 -2.71
C ASP A 157 13.32 4.75 -1.98
N LEU A 158 13.81 5.72 -1.24
CA LEU A 158 12.96 6.67 -0.50
C LEU A 158 12.61 7.90 -1.33
N LYS A 159 13.34 8.15 -2.43
CA LYS A 159 13.11 9.30 -3.31
C LYS A 159 11.87 9.15 -4.17
N PHE A 160 11.69 7.98 -4.78
CA PHE A 160 10.58 7.70 -5.70
C PHE A 160 9.54 6.76 -5.09
N GLY A 161 9.75 6.35 -3.85
CA GLY A 161 8.93 5.38 -3.13
C GLY A 161 7.57 5.93 -2.69
N ARG A 162 6.57 6.02 -3.58
CA ARG A 162 5.22 6.51 -3.24
C ARG A 162 4.58 5.79 -2.05
N THR A 163 4.87 4.50 -1.86
CA THR A 163 4.37 3.73 -0.70
C THR A 163 4.98 4.21 0.60
N VAL A 164 6.27 4.59 0.58
CA VAL A 164 6.97 5.20 1.70
C VAL A 164 6.35 6.54 2.05
N HIS A 165 6.21 7.45 1.07
CA HIS A 165 5.65 8.78 1.30
C HIS A 165 4.21 8.72 1.84
N SER A 166 3.38 7.84 1.27
CA SER A 166 2.00 7.64 1.73
C SER A 166 1.95 7.05 3.14
N LEU A 167 2.86 6.12 3.48
CA LEU A 167 2.93 5.53 4.81
C LEU A 167 3.39 6.56 5.85
N ILE A 168 4.41 7.38 5.54
CA ILE A 168 4.85 8.48 6.43
C ILE A 168 3.67 9.41 6.71
N ASN A 169 2.98 9.91 5.66
CA ASN A 169 1.84 10.81 5.79
C ASN A 169 0.70 10.21 6.64
N ALA A 170 0.50 8.92 6.58
CA ALA A 170 -0.51 8.24 7.40
C ALA A 170 -0.05 8.08 8.86
N LEU A 171 1.21 7.70 9.08
CA LEU A 171 1.77 7.44 10.41
C LEU A 171 1.93 8.71 11.25
N ILE A 172 2.27 9.85 10.66
CA ILE A 172 2.41 11.13 11.39
C ILE A 172 1.11 11.62 12.07
N ARG A 173 0.00 10.93 11.84
CA ARG A 173 -1.29 11.18 12.53
C ARG A 173 -1.37 10.50 13.90
N TYR A 174 -0.40 9.63 14.21
CA TYR A 174 -0.28 8.91 15.47
C TYR A 174 0.88 9.46 16.30
N ASN A 175 0.85 9.25 17.61
CA ASN A 175 1.82 9.82 18.53
C ASN A 175 3.10 8.95 18.66
N ASP A 176 4.19 9.59 19.06
CA ASP A 176 5.43 8.94 19.51
C ASP A 176 6.05 8.02 18.44
N ILE A 177 6.10 8.47 17.20
CA ILE A 177 6.78 7.77 16.10
C ILE A 177 8.12 8.44 15.84
N ARG A 178 9.19 7.64 15.70
CA ARG A 178 10.50 8.05 15.21
C ARG A 178 10.76 7.37 13.87
N PHE A 179 11.18 8.14 12.87
CA PHE A 179 11.58 7.62 11.57
C PHE A 179 13.10 7.51 11.44
N ILE A 180 13.57 6.42 10.85
CA ILE A 180 14.96 6.29 10.39
C ILE A 180 14.93 6.02 8.89
N PHE A 181 15.46 6.96 8.12
CA PHE A 181 15.55 6.88 6.66
C PHE A 181 16.89 6.25 6.29
N ILE A 182 16.84 5.09 5.65
CA ILE A 182 18.01 4.27 5.34
C ILE A 182 18.15 4.22 3.82
N SER A 183 19.00 5.07 3.27
CA SER A 183 19.16 5.20 1.82
C SER A 183 20.53 5.75 1.45
N PRO A 184 21.05 5.45 0.24
CA PRO A 184 22.17 6.19 -0.32
C PRO A 184 21.73 7.62 -0.63
N GLU A 185 22.67 8.54 -0.73
CA GLU A 185 22.41 9.99 -0.94
C GLU A 185 21.51 10.26 -2.16
N GLU A 186 21.66 9.48 -3.21
CA GLU A 186 20.92 9.64 -4.46
C GLU A 186 19.44 9.25 -4.36
N LEU A 187 19.10 8.41 -3.36
CA LEU A 187 17.75 7.86 -3.13
C LEU A 187 17.14 8.32 -1.81
N LYS A 188 17.71 9.35 -1.19
CA LYS A 188 17.21 9.89 0.07
C LYS A 188 15.78 10.43 -0.07
N VAL A 189 15.10 10.48 1.04
CA VAL A 189 13.74 11.05 1.13
C VAL A 189 13.74 12.51 0.67
N PRO A 190 12.74 12.97 -0.09
CA PRO A 190 12.67 14.36 -0.55
C PRO A 190 12.52 15.35 0.61
N ASP A 191 13.10 16.55 0.44
CA ASP A 191 13.12 17.61 1.47
C ASP A 191 11.74 17.98 2.00
N TYR A 192 10.70 17.94 1.16
CA TYR A 192 9.33 18.26 1.61
C TYR A 192 8.81 17.29 2.71
N ILE A 193 9.34 16.05 2.77
CA ILE A 193 9.01 15.09 3.85
C ILE A 193 9.75 15.47 5.13
N THR A 194 11.05 15.78 5.05
CA THR A 194 11.85 16.17 6.22
C THR A 194 11.40 17.51 6.80
N ASP A 195 11.04 18.47 5.93
CA ASP A 195 10.48 19.75 6.32
C ASP A 195 9.15 19.54 7.09
N MET A 196 8.24 18.72 6.56
CA MET A 196 6.98 18.39 7.21
C MET A 196 7.19 17.73 8.59
N LEU A 197 8.15 16.80 8.71
CA LEU A 197 8.46 16.16 9.98
C LEU A 197 9.03 17.16 10.99
N THR A 198 9.90 18.06 10.53
CA THR A 198 10.48 19.14 11.33
C THR A 198 9.42 20.11 11.83
N GLU A 199 8.52 20.57 10.96
CA GLU A 199 7.40 21.45 11.33
C GLU A 199 6.48 20.82 12.36
N LYS A 200 6.29 19.50 12.32
CA LYS A 200 5.45 18.76 13.26
C LYS A 200 6.20 18.28 14.51
N ASN A 201 7.50 18.60 14.64
CA ASN A 201 8.36 18.12 15.71
C ASN A 201 8.39 16.59 15.84
N ILE A 202 8.34 15.87 14.74
CA ILE A 202 8.45 14.40 14.69
C ILE A 202 9.92 14.02 14.51
N PRO A 203 10.50 13.22 15.41
CA PRO A 203 11.92 12.87 15.34
C PRO A 203 12.20 11.97 14.13
N TYR A 204 13.23 12.31 13.38
CA TYR A 204 13.77 11.48 12.30
C TYR A 204 15.29 11.53 12.25
N GLU A 205 15.88 10.55 11.59
CA GLU A 205 17.30 10.43 11.34
C GLU A 205 17.54 9.88 9.94
N GLU A 206 18.59 10.32 9.27
CA GLU A 206 19.03 9.79 7.97
C GLU A 206 20.34 9.03 8.16
N VAL A 207 20.37 7.78 7.71
CA VAL A 207 21.55 6.90 7.79
C VAL A 207 21.78 6.22 6.44
N ILE A 208 23.04 5.89 6.16
CA ILE A 208 23.39 5.21 4.90
C ILE A 208 23.36 3.70 5.07
N ARG A 209 23.75 3.18 6.23
CA ARG A 209 23.90 1.74 6.45
C ARG A 209 22.80 1.20 7.34
N LEU A 210 22.17 0.12 6.89
CA LEU A 210 21.11 -0.57 7.64
C LEU A 210 21.62 -1.09 8.99
N GLU A 211 22.88 -1.56 9.03
CA GLU A 211 23.51 -2.11 10.23
C GLU A 211 23.66 -1.09 11.36
N ASP A 212 23.76 0.20 11.04
CA ASP A 212 24.00 1.26 12.01
C ASP A 212 22.79 1.51 12.93
N CYS A 213 21.59 1.13 12.49
CA CYS A 213 20.34 1.39 13.23
C CYS A 213 19.50 0.13 13.54
N MET A 214 19.90 -1.05 13.08
CA MET A 214 19.11 -2.28 13.15
C MET A 214 18.59 -2.59 14.56
N SER A 215 19.38 -2.37 15.59
CA SER A 215 19.03 -2.67 16.99
C SER A 215 17.98 -1.70 17.58
N GLU A 216 17.73 -0.56 16.92
CA GLU A 216 16.78 0.45 17.38
C GLU A 216 15.38 0.28 16.78
N LEU A 217 15.26 -0.54 15.71
CA LEU A 217 14.03 -0.65 14.95
C LEU A 217 12.99 -1.55 15.62
N ASP A 218 11.77 -1.07 15.72
CA ASP A 218 10.56 -1.86 15.97
C ASP A 218 9.97 -2.40 14.66
N LEU A 219 10.13 -1.65 13.57
CA LEU A 219 9.63 -1.94 12.24
C LEU A 219 10.72 -1.64 11.21
N LEU A 220 10.91 -2.54 10.27
CA LEU A 220 11.74 -2.32 9.08
C LEU A 220 10.86 -2.47 7.83
N TYR A 221 10.68 -1.37 7.10
CA TYR A 221 9.96 -1.34 5.83
C TYR A 221 10.96 -1.29 4.69
N MET A 222 11.14 -2.42 4.03
CA MET A 222 12.05 -2.55 2.88
C MET A 222 11.35 -2.17 1.59
N THR A 223 12.06 -1.49 0.69
CA THR A 223 11.60 -1.21 -0.67
C THR A 223 12.66 -1.59 -1.70
N ARG A 224 12.22 -1.98 -2.89
CA ARG A 224 13.14 -2.22 -3.99
C ARG A 224 13.59 -0.91 -4.64
N VAL A 225 14.77 -0.91 -5.22
CA VAL A 225 15.22 0.15 -6.14
C VAL A 225 14.47 -0.02 -7.46
N GLN A 226 13.74 1.02 -7.89
CA GLN A 226 12.82 0.95 -9.03
C GLN A 226 13.54 1.28 -10.33
N LYS A 227 13.94 0.27 -11.14
CA LYS A 227 14.65 0.45 -12.42
C LYS A 227 13.94 1.45 -13.35
N GLU A 228 12.63 1.40 -13.37
CA GLU A 228 11.75 2.22 -14.21
C GLU A 228 11.79 3.73 -13.89
N ARG A 229 12.47 4.14 -12.81
CA ARG A 229 12.61 5.53 -12.37
C ARG A 229 13.97 6.15 -12.68
N PHE A 230 14.93 5.35 -13.15
CA PHE A 230 16.26 5.83 -13.47
C PHE A 230 16.37 6.23 -14.95
N PHE A 231 16.94 7.41 -15.21
CA PHE A 231 17.27 7.86 -16.55
C PHE A 231 18.55 7.18 -17.08
N ASN A 232 19.45 6.78 -16.17
CA ASN A 232 20.72 6.13 -16.49
C ASN A 232 20.73 4.71 -15.89
N GLU A 233 20.98 3.71 -16.75
CA GLU A 233 21.06 2.31 -16.33
C GLU A 233 22.27 2.03 -15.44
N GLU A 234 23.37 2.79 -15.58
CA GLU A 234 24.57 2.63 -14.74
C GLU A 234 24.28 2.97 -13.29
N ASP A 235 23.50 4.03 -13.02
CA ASP A 235 23.08 4.41 -11.66
C ASP A 235 22.20 3.33 -11.04
N TYR A 236 21.26 2.77 -11.81
CA TYR A 236 20.46 1.66 -11.32
C TYR A 236 21.32 0.44 -10.97
N VAL A 237 22.24 0.04 -11.85
CA VAL A 237 23.12 -1.12 -11.60
C VAL A 237 23.97 -0.93 -10.35
N ARG A 238 24.44 0.29 -10.09
CA ARG A 238 25.23 0.62 -8.90
C ARG A 238 24.41 0.57 -7.61
N LEU A 239 23.13 0.95 -7.65
CA LEU A 239 22.28 1.12 -6.47
C LEU A 239 21.34 -0.06 -6.19
N LYS A 240 21.01 -0.89 -7.18
CA LYS A 240 20.01 -1.97 -7.07
C LYS A 240 20.32 -2.99 -5.96
N ASP A 241 21.62 -3.24 -5.69
CA ASP A 241 22.09 -4.22 -4.72
C ASP A 241 22.68 -3.54 -3.44
N PHE A 242 22.41 -2.25 -3.26
CA PHE A 242 22.99 -1.50 -2.16
C PHE A 242 22.50 -2.00 -0.79
N TYR A 243 21.24 -2.40 -0.71
CA TYR A 243 20.64 -2.99 0.48
C TYR A 243 20.14 -4.39 0.17
N ILE A 244 20.79 -5.39 0.77
CA ILE A 244 20.32 -6.77 0.81
C ILE A 244 20.17 -7.14 2.27
N LEU A 245 18.92 -7.35 2.70
CA LEU A 245 18.62 -7.87 4.03
C LEU A 245 18.86 -9.38 4.03
N ASP A 246 19.77 -9.84 4.88
CA ASP A 246 20.12 -11.24 5.09
C ASP A 246 20.06 -11.61 6.58
N LYS A 247 20.26 -12.89 6.90
CA LYS A 247 20.25 -13.40 8.29
C LYS A 247 21.35 -12.77 9.15
N THR A 248 22.49 -12.41 8.55
CA THR A 248 23.61 -11.83 9.29
C THR A 248 23.23 -10.46 9.83
N LYS A 249 22.62 -9.61 8.99
CA LYS A 249 22.12 -8.30 9.40
C LYS A 249 20.99 -8.41 10.42
N LEU A 250 20.13 -9.41 10.28
CA LEU A 250 19.03 -9.66 11.23
C LEU A 250 19.50 -10.11 12.61
N SER A 251 20.74 -10.57 12.77
CA SER A 251 21.28 -10.96 14.09
C SER A 251 21.38 -9.80 15.08
N ALA A 252 21.52 -8.56 14.58
CA ALA A 252 21.53 -7.34 15.39
C ALA A 252 20.14 -6.77 15.69
N ALA A 253 19.10 -7.27 15.03
CA ALA A 253 17.75 -6.76 15.17
C ALA A 253 17.08 -7.28 16.44
N ARG A 254 16.10 -6.53 16.94
CA ARG A 254 15.25 -6.93 18.07
C ARG A 254 14.43 -8.19 17.70
N GLU A 255 14.16 -9.02 18.67
CA GLU A 255 13.38 -10.25 18.48
C GLU A 255 11.93 -9.96 18.05
N ASP A 256 11.38 -8.84 18.50
CA ASP A 256 10.00 -8.40 18.22
C ASP A 256 9.89 -7.44 17.02
N MET A 257 10.99 -7.15 16.32
CA MET A 257 10.97 -6.32 15.11
C MET A 257 10.10 -6.98 14.03
N LEU A 258 9.37 -6.18 13.24
CA LEU A 258 8.64 -6.69 12.07
C LEU A 258 9.29 -6.17 10.78
N ILE A 259 9.41 -7.07 9.80
CA ILE A 259 9.93 -6.76 8.46
C ILE A 259 8.77 -6.74 7.49
N LEU A 260 8.51 -5.56 6.92
CA LEU A 260 7.45 -5.32 5.94
C LEU A 260 8.06 -5.05 4.55
N HIS A 261 7.29 -5.36 3.52
CA HIS A 261 7.66 -5.06 2.14
C HIS A 261 6.39 -4.99 1.27
N PRO A 262 6.19 -3.95 0.42
CA PRO A 262 4.98 -3.84 -0.41
C PRO A 262 4.94 -4.85 -1.56
N LEU A 263 6.04 -5.56 -1.82
CA LEU A 263 6.22 -6.49 -2.92
C LEU A 263 5.95 -5.85 -4.32
N PRO A 264 6.57 -6.34 -5.41
CA PRO A 264 7.47 -7.50 -5.47
C PRO A 264 8.85 -7.14 -4.91
N ARG A 265 9.48 -8.09 -4.26
CA ARG A 265 10.92 -8.01 -4.04
C ARG A 265 11.66 -8.61 -5.24
N VAL A 266 12.90 -8.21 -5.43
CA VAL A 266 13.84 -8.81 -6.40
C VAL A 266 14.97 -9.49 -5.63
N ASN A 267 15.89 -8.72 -5.05
CA ASN A 267 17.04 -9.23 -4.32
C ASN A 267 17.31 -8.47 -3.00
N GLU A 268 16.56 -7.41 -2.73
CA GLU A 268 16.72 -6.57 -1.53
C GLU A 268 16.39 -7.29 -0.22
N ILE A 269 15.74 -8.44 -0.28
CA ILE A 269 15.58 -9.37 0.85
C ILE A 269 15.98 -10.77 0.37
N SER A 270 16.99 -11.35 1.01
CA SER A 270 17.44 -12.71 0.76
C SER A 270 16.33 -13.73 1.04
N VAL A 271 16.21 -14.78 0.21
CA VAL A 271 15.17 -15.83 0.37
C VAL A 271 15.26 -16.52 1.73
N GLU A 272 16.44 -16.65 2.31
CA GLU A 272 16.62 -17.25 3.64
C GLU A 272 15.94 -16.48 4.79
N VAL A 273 15.58 -15.19 4.57
CA VAL A 273 14.84 -14.37 5.53
C VAL A 273 13.36 -14.77 5.59
N ASP A 274 12.83 -15.45 4.57
CA ASP A 274 11.42 -15.85 4.54
C ASP A 274 11.00 -16.74 5.71
N ASP A 275 11.93 -17.53 6.24
CA ASP A 275 11.70 -18.42 7.37
C ASP A 275 11.87 -17.73 8.74
N ASP A 276 12.29 -16.46 8.76
CA ASP A 276 12.41 -15.69 10.01
C ASP A 276 11.02 -15.23 10.46
N PRO A 277 10.63 -15.46 11.73
CA PRO A 277 9.30 -15.10 12.23
C PRO A 277 9.01 -13.60 12.18
N ARG A 278 10.04 -12.76 12.07
CA ARG A 278 9.93 -11.30 11.90
C ARG A 278 9.56 -10.89 10.48
N ALA A 279 9.76 -11.78 9.49
CA ALA A 279 9.44 -11.54 8.07
C ALA A 279 7.93 -11.69 7.83
N VAL A 280 7.20 -10.57 7.89
CA VAL A 280 5.73 -10.59 7.82
C VAL A 280 5.15 -10.12 6.48
N TYR A 281 5.96 -9.87 5.46
CA TYR A 281 5.52 -9.31 4.18
C TYR A 281 4.56 -10.21 3.38
N PHE A 282 4.56 -11.52 3.56
CA PHE A 282 3.54 -12.39 2.98
C PHE A 282 2.23 -12.33 3.77
N LYS A 283 2.31 -12.25 5.10
CA LYS A 283 1.15 -12.01 5.96
C LYS A 283 0.57 -10.61 5.69
N GLN A 284 1.41 -9.60 5.47
CA GLN A 284 1.01 -8.27 5.02
C GLN A 284 0.19 -8.34 3.71
N ALA A 285 0.61 -9.15 2.72
CA ALA A 285 -0.15 -9.35 1.50
C ALA A 285 -1.54 -9.97 1.78
N GLN A 286 -1.64 -10.89 2.74
CA GLN A 286 -2.91 -11.47 3.18
C GLN A 286 -3.80 -10.43 3.88
N TYR A 287 -3.25 -9.61 4.77
CA TYR A 287 -3.97 -8.47 5.37
C TYR A 287 -4.50 -7.51 4.31
N GLY A 288 -3.82 -7.41 3.17
CA GLY A 288 -4.30 -6.68 2.01
C GLY A 288 -5.67 -7.17 1.51
N VAL A 289 -5.99 -8.45 1.60
CA VAL A 289 -7.32 -8.97 1.25
C VAL A 289 -8.35 -8.54 2.29
N TYR A 290 -8.07 -8.71 3.57
CA TYR A 290 -9.01 -8.39 4.65
C TYR A 290 -9.35 -6.89 4.72
N ILE A 291 -8.35 -6.02 4.53
CA ILE A 291 -8.61 -4.57 4.52
C ILE A 291 -9.43 -4.15 3.29
N ARG A 292 -9.23 -4.79 2.13
CA ARG A 292 -10.05 -4.55 0.94
C ARG A 292 -11.46 -5.07 1.10
N MET A 293 -11.67 -6.20 1.78
CA MET A 293 -13.01 -6.68 2.16
C MET A 293 -13.72 -5.64 3.03
N ALA A 294 -13.08 -5.20 4.11
CA ALA A 294 -13.62 -4.18 5.00
C ALA A 294 -13.92 -2.87 4.26
N LEU A 295 -13.02 -2.41 3.40
CA LEU A 295 -13.18 -1.21 2.59
C LEU A 295 -14.36 -1.31 1.62
N ILE A 296 -14.49 -2.42 0.90
CA ILE A 296 -15.62 -2.68 -0.02
C ILE A 296 -16.94 -2.64 0.74
N MET A 297 -17.03 -3.36 1.87
CA MET A 297 -18.23 -3.36 2.71
C MET A 297 -18.59 -1.96 3.20
N THR A 298 -17.60 -1.20 3.66
CA THR A 298 -17.79 0.18 4.17
C THR A 298 -18.29 1.12 3.07
N LEU A 299 -17.69 1.06 1.86
CA LEU A 299 -18.07 1.93 0.74
C LEU A 299 -19.41 1.54 0.09
N LEU A 300 -19.78 0.27 0.17
CA LEU A 300 -21.11 -0.24 -0.25
C LEU A 300 -22.19 -0.11 0.83
N GLU A 301 -21.82 0.34 2.04
CA GLU A 301 -22.73 0.49 3.19
C GLU A 301 -23.48 -0.82 3.53
N VAL A 302 -22.77 -1.95 3.48
CA VAL A 302 -23.28 -3.31 3.79
C VAL A 302 -22.71 -3.87 5.11
N VAL A 303 -22.30 -2.99 6.01
CA VAL A 303 -21.72 -3.32 7.32
C VAL A 303 -22.81 -3.32 8.40
#